data_3317af006ab26230ce9806cc3128a8c1
#
_entry.id   3317af006ab26230ce9806cc3128a8c1
#
_cell.length_a   1.000
_cell.length_b   1.000
_cell.length_c   1.000
_cell.angle_alpha   90.00
_cell.angle_beta   90.00
_cell.angle_gamma   90.00
#
_symmetry.space_group_name_H-M   'P 1'
#
loop_
_entity.id
_entity.type
_entity.pdbx_description
1 polymer ?
#
loop_
_entity_poly.entity_id
_entity_poly.type
_entity_poly.pdbx_seq_one_letter_code
_entity_poly.pdbx_strand_id
1 'polypeptide(L)'
;PAGKTKTIVVDLDGKLAAGTSRLRLTGAFEIHWDRIALMEKKPDAQTRITFIQPSEADLHFRGFSAVQYLPSDWPLTPDYDRVTANSYWTITPGGWCTRYGDVSELITERDEGLLLMNSGDELTLNFAASSLPSKPLGSVREFFLYADGWDKDSDFHVAAGAKVEPLPFHGMGDQHYTLVKRPPFPSDELH
;
A
#
# COMPACT_ATOMS: atom_id res chain seq x y z
N PRO A 1 -0.21 -7.60 4.88
CA PRO A 1 -1.17 -6.58 4.49
C PRO A 1 -2.25 -6.47 5.54
N ALA A 2 -2.30 -5.36 6.25
CA ALA A 2 -3.33 -5.03 7.22
C ALA A 2 -4.51 -4.32 6.54
N GLY A 3 -5.65 -4.28 7.19
CA GLY A 3 -6.82 -3.55 6.72
C GLY A 3 -7.81 -4.39 5.91
N LYS A 4 -8.42 -3.80 4.89
CA LYS A 4 -9.47 -4.43 4.08
C LYS A 4 -8.99 -5.70 3.39
N THR A 5 -9.92 -6.62 3.12
CA THR A 5 -9.68 -7.83 2.31
C THR A 5 -9.00 -7.48 0.99
N LYS A 6 -7.91 -8.15 0.69
CA LYS A 6 -7.10 -7.92 -0.53
C LYS A 6 -6.93 -9.23 -1.29
N THR A 7 -6.90 -9.15 -2.61
CA THR A 7 -6.57 -10.30 -3.45
C THR A 7 -5.07 -10.28 -3.77
N ILE A 8 -4.42 -11.40 -3.49
CA ILE A 8 -3.02 -11.64 -3.87
C ILE A 8 -3.03 -12.63 -5.02
N VAL A 9 -2.45 -12.25 -6.15
CA VAL A 9 -2.31 -13.11 -7.31
C VAL A 9 -0.87 -13.60 -7.39
N VAL A 10 -0.69 -14.91 -7.45
CA VAL A 10 0.63 -15.53 -7.62
C VAL A 10 0.63 -16.27 -8.95
N ASP A 11 1.48 -15.85 -9.87
CA ASP A 11 1.68 -16.55 -11.14
C ASP A 11 2.47 -17.84 -10.88
N LEU A 12 1.86 -18.98 -11.23
CA LEU A 12 2.42 -20.31 -11.07
C LEU A 12 2.93 -20.90 -12.40
N ASP A 13 2.88 -20.14 -13.49
CA ASP A 13 3.32 -20.61 -14.79
C ASP A 13 4.81 -20.98 -14.77
N GLY A 14 5.11 -22.17 -15.25
CA GLY A 14 6.46 -22.72 -15.20
C GLY A 14 7.02 -23.07 -13.80
N LYS A 15 6.26 -22.84 -12.73
CA LYS A 15 6.72 -23.12 -11.35
C LYS A 15 6.22 -24.46 -10.81
N LEU A 16 5.26 -25.07 -11.45
CA LEU A 16 4.69 -26.34 -11.03
C LEU A 16 5.20 -27.47 -11.93
N ALA A 17 5.64 -28.55 -11.31
CA ALA A 17 5.97 -29.77 -12.04
C ALA A 17 4.71 -30.42 -12.63
N ALA A 18 4.85 -31.10 -13.79
CA ALA A 18 3.74 -31.84 -14.37
C ALA A 18 3.20 -32.88 -13.37
N GLY A 19 1.88 -32.94 -13.22
CA GLY A 19 1.23 -33.87 -12.28
C GLY A 19 1.17 -33.41 -10.84
N THR A 20 1.54 -32.14 -10.55
CA THR A 20 1.37 -31.57 -9.23
C THR A 20 -0.10 -31.59 -8.81
N SER A 21 -0.43 -32.31 -7.73
CA SER A 21 -1.79 -32.45 -7.20
C SER A 21 -1.98 -31.74 -5.85
N ARG A 22 -0.92 -31.17 -5.27
CA ARG A 22 -0.95 -30.51 -3.98
C ARG A 22 -0.09 -29.26 -3.98
N LEU A 23 -0.62 -28.18 -3.42
CA LEU A 23 0.09 -26.93 -3.18
C LEU A 23 0.11 -26.67 -1.68
N ARG A 24 1.25 -26.23 -1.18
CA ARG A 24 1.39 -25.76 0.20
C ARG A 24 1.63 -24.26 0.18
N LEU A 25 0.77 -23.53 0.88
CA LEU A 25 0.96 -22.12 1.15
C LEU A 25 1.57 -21.98 2.54
N THR A 26 2.66 -21.24 2.65
CA THR A 26 3.34 -20.97 3.92
C THR A 26 3.47 -19.47 4.07
N GLY A 27 3.04 -18.94 5.19
CA GLY A 27 3.17 -17.52 5.55
C GLY A 27 3.92 -17.39 6.88
N ALA A 28 4.73 -16.34 7.03
CA ALA A 28 5.38 -15.99 8.28
C ALA A 28 4.49 -15.11 9.18
N PHE A 29 3.38 -14.59 8.64
CA PHE A 29 2.45 -13.72 9.34
C PHE A 29 1.16 -14.46 9.66
N GLU A 30 0.47 -14.02 10.69
CA GLU A 30 -0.91 -14.41 10.94
C GLU A 30 -1.81 -13.78 9.88
N ILE A 31 -2.43 -14.62 9.05
CA ILE A 31 -3.24 -14.19 7.91
C ILE A 31 -4.63 -14.83 8.01
N HIS A 32 -5.65 -13.99 7.94
CA HIS A 32 -7.03 -14.44 7.79
C HIS A 32 -7.31 -14.68 6.31
N TRP A 33 -7.57 -15.94 5.96
CA TRP A 33 -7.86 -16.36 4.59
C TRP A 33 -9.37 -16.37 4.37
N ASP A 34 -9.85 -15.53 3.48
CA ASP A 34 -11.24 -15.54 3.05
C ASP A 34 -11.46 -16.54 1.91
N ARG A 35 -10.60 -16.48 0.89
CA ARG A 35 -10.73 -17.33 -0.29
C ARG A 35 -9.38 -17.69 -0.88
N ILE A 36 -9.22 -18.96 -1.25
CA ILE A 36 -8.10 -19.44 -2.06
C ILE A 36 -8.69 -20.05 -3.33
N ALA A 37 -8.24 -19.59 -4.49
CA ALA A 37 -8.69 -20.09 -5.77
C ALA A 37 -7.48 -20.37 -6.68
N LEU A 38 -7.56 -21.44 -7.44
CA LEU A 38 -6.67 -21.70 -8.55
C LEU A 38 -7.41 -21.31 -9.83
N MET A 39 -6.78 -20.51 -10.66
CA MET A 39 -7.34 -20.02 -11.91
C MET A 39 -6.44 -20.41 -13.07
N GLU A 40 -7.05 -20.77 -14.16
CA GLU A 40 -6.36 -21.04 -15.42
C GLU A 40 -6.32 -19.79 -16.28
N LYS A 41 -5.14 -19.47 -16.79
CA LYS A 41 -4.95 -18.33 -17.67
C LYS A 41 -5.59 -18.64 -19.03
N LYS A 42 -6.52 -17.79 -19.49
CA LYS A 42 -7.09 -17.91 -20.82
C LYS A 42 -6.13 -17.27 -21.83
N PRO A 43 -5.50 -18.05 -22.72
CA PRO A 43 -4.53 -17.52 -23.67
C PRO A 43 -5.14 -16.55 -24.68
N ASP A 44 -6.44 -16.68 -24.99
CA ASP A 44 -7.15 -15.86 -25.97
C ASP A 44 -7.89 -14.64 -25.36
N ALA A 45 -7.74 -14.37 -24.07
CA ALA A 45 -8.33 -13.21 -23.46
C ALA A 45 -7.66 -11.93 -24.00
N GLN A 46 -8.36 -11.21 -24.84
CA GLN A 46 -7.91 -9.90 -25.31
C GLN A 46 -8.04 -8.89 -24.18
N THR A 47 -6.96 -8.71 -23.44
CA THR A 47 -6.88 -7.72 -22.36
C THR A 47 -6.11 -6.51 -22.87
N ARG A 48 -6.71 -5.33 -22.74
CA ARG A 48 -6.04 -4.05 -22.98
C ARG A 48 -5.79 -3.38 -21.64
N ILE A 49 -4.54 -3.15 -21.33
CA ILE A 49 -4.13 -2.42 -20.12
C ILE A 49 -3.81 -0.98 -20.53
N THR A 50 -4.31 -0.03 -19.77
CA THR A 50 -4.01 1.39 -19.93
C THR A 50 -3.68 1.96 -18.57
N PHE A 51 -2.52 2.59 -18.46
CA PHE A 51 -2.13 3.31 -17.25
C PHE A 51 -2.64 4.75 -17.35
N ILE A 52 -3.22 5.23 -16.28
CA ILE A 52 -3.64 6.63 -16.14
C ILE A 52 -3.06 7.19 -14.85
N GLN A 53 -2.63 8.41 -14.90
CA GLN A 53 -2.17 9.14 -13.71
C GLN A 53 -3.34 9.92 -13.10
N PRO A 54 -3.34 10.18 -11.80
CA PRO A 54 -4.30 11.10 -11.20
C PRO A 54 -4.18 12.49 -11.84
N SER A 55 -5.29 13.14 -12.02
CA SER A 55 -5.34 14.54 -12.47
C SER A 55 -5.15 15.54 -11.33
N GLU A 56 -5.39 15.08 -10.11
CA GLU A 56 -5.25 15.85 -8.88
C GLU A 56 -4.89 14.88 -7.75
N ALA A 57 -4.03 15.33 -6.85
CA ALA A 57 -3.68 14.63 -5.63
C ALA A 57 -3.59 15.62 -4.48
N ASP A 58 -4.49 15.51 -3.54
CA ASP A 58 -4.60 16.42 -2.39
C ASP A 58 -4.38 15.66 -1.09
N LEU A 59 -3.38 16.11 -0.34
CA LEU A 59 -3.11 15.62 1.01
C LEU A 59 -3.75 16.56 2.02
N HIS A 60 -4.56 16.03 2.93
CA HIS A 60 -5.19 16.83 3.98
C HIS A 60 -5.44 16.00 5.24
N PHE A 61 -5.73 16.68 6.33
CA PHE A 61 -6.16 16.01 7.54
C PHE A 61 -7.66 15.72 7.46
N ARG A 62 -8.02 14.45 7.47
CA ARG A 62 -9.41 13.98 7.49
C ARG A 62 -9.93 13.78 8.92
N GLY A 63 -9.08 13.33 9.81
CA GLY A 63 -9.43 12.80 11.12
C GLY A 63 -9.25 11.29 11.20
N PHE A 64 -9.66 10.71 12.31
CA PHE A 64 -9.42 9.29 12.59
C PHE A 64 -10.67 8.46 12.29
N SER A 65 -10.50 7.29 11.71
CA SER A 65 -11.60 6.34 11.55
C SER A 65 -12.03 5.78 12.91
N ALA A 66 -13.33 5.73 13.14
CA ALA A 66 -13.86 5.00 14.28
C ALA A 66 -13.51 3.51 14.18
N VAL A 67 -13.34 2.86 15.31
CA VAL A 67 -13.05 1.43 15.36
C VAL A 67 -14.31 0.67 15.73
N GLN A 68 -14.62 -0.36 14.98
CA GLN A 68 -15.70 -1.30 15.29
C GLN A 68 -15.16 -2.48 16.08
N TYR A 69 -15.81 -2.77 17.20
CA TYR A 69 -15.54 -3.95 17.99
C TYR A 69 -16.60 -5.00 17.64
N LEU A 70 -16.28 -5.88 16.70
CA LEU A 70 -17.12 -7.05 16.45
C LEU A 70 -16.59 -8.22 17.29
N PRO A 71 -17.45 -9.07 17.89
CA PRO A 71 -17.02 -10.15 18.78
C PRO A 71 -16.06 -11.16 18.15
N SER A 72 -16.03 -11.22 16.82
CA SER A 72 -15.18 -12.10 16.02
C SER A 72 -14.00 -11.38 15.36
N ASP A 73 -13.89 -10.06 15.50
CA ASP A 73 -12.89 -9.28 14.76
C ASP A 73 -11.63 -9.06 15.60
N TRP A 74 -10.62 -9.78 15.20
CA TRP A 74 -9.27 -9.49 15.54
C TRP A 74 -8.42 -9.60 14.28
N PRO A 75 -7.69 -8.58 13.88
CA PRO A 75 -7.55 -7.24 14.51
C PRO A 75 -8.78 -6.34 14.31
N LEU A 76 -8.86 -5.27 15.10
CA LEU A 76 -9.92 -4.27 15.05
C LEU A 76 -10.14 -3.74 13.63
N THR A 77 -11.40 -3.58 13.24
CA THR A 77 -11.75 -3.10 11.89
C THR A 77 -12.07 -1.61 11.94
N PRO A 78 -11.33 -0.76 11.20
CA PRO A 78 -11.68 0.63 11.06
C PRO A 78 -13.00 0.81 10.29
N ASP A 79 -13.83 1.72 10.76
CA ASP A 79 -15.00 2.21 10.04
C ASP A 79 -14.62 3.49 9.29
N TYR A 80 -14.35 3.36 8.01
CA TYR A 80 -13.88 4.48 7.19
C TYR A 80 -14.98 5.50 6.87
N ASP A 81 -16.24 5.17 7.12
CA ASP A 81 -17.37 6.10 6.92
C ASP A 81 -17.64 6.96 8.16
N ARG A 82 -17.03 6.62 9.29
CA ARG A 82 -17.16 7.35 10.54
C ARG A 82 -15.84 7.96 10.98
N VAL A 83 -15.82 9.28 11.02
CA VAL A 83 -14.66 10.07 11.46
C VAL A 83 -14.82 10.47 12.92
N THR A 84 -13.75 10.37 13.68
CA THR A 84 -13.64 10.83 15.07
C THR A 84 -12.51 11.84 15.22
N ALA A 85 -12.63 12.72 16.18
CA ALA A 85 -11.59 13.71 16.50
C ALA A 85 -10.38 13.10 17.22
N ASN A 86 -10.58 11.95 17.88
CA ASN A 86 -9.56 11.33 18.70
C ASN A 86 -9.05 10.04 18.01
N SER A 87 -7.73 9.89 17.99
CA SER A 87 -7.10 8.66 17.54
C SER A 87 -7.39 7.52 18.51
N TYR A 88 -7.62 6.34 17.97
CA TYR A 88 -7.60 5.10 18.73
C TYR A 88 -6.16 4.78 19.21
N TRP A 89 -5.18 5.06 18.36
CA TRP A 89 -3.77 4.86 18.67
C TRP A 89 -3.22 6.07 19.44
N THR A 90 -2.55 5.81 20.53
CA THR A 90 -1.99 6.86 21.40
C THR A 90 -0.57 7.26 21.02
N ILE A 91 0.08 6.48 20.19
CA ILE A 91 1.45 6.71 19.76
C ILE A 91 1.47 6.90 18.25
N THR A 92 1.97 8.06 17.81
CA THR A 92 2.25 8.35 16.41
C THR A 92 3.70 8.75 16.27
N PRO A 93 4.43 8.25 15.25
CA PRO A 93 5.79 8.69 15.01
C PRO A 93 5.86 10.19 14.82
N GLY A 94 6.84 10.85 15.43
CA GLY A 94 7.14 12.26 15.21
C GLY A 94 8.27 12.41 14.19
N GLY A 95 8.35 13.58 13.54
CA GLY A 95 9.42 13.90 12.59
C GLY A 95 8.88 14.48 11.29
N TRP A 96 9.45 14.04 10.18
CA TRP A 96 9.09 14.54 8.85
C TRP A 96 7.64 14.20 8.48
N CYS A 97 6.96 15.16 7.89
CA CYS A 97 5.64 14.96 7.27
C CYS A 97 5.52 15.85 6.03
N THR A 98 4.76 15.39 5.06
CA THR A 98 4.47 16.18 3.87
C THR A 98 3.48 17.29 4.22
N ARG A 99 3.72 18.49 3.68
CA ARG A 99 2.81 19.62 3.81
C ARG A 99 1.49 19.33 3.08
N TYR A 100 0.38 19.69 3.70
CA TYR A 100 -0.95 19.54 3.08
C TYR A 100 -1.11 20.40 1.82
N GLY A 101 -1.95 19.93 0.92
CA GLY A 101 -2.27 20.52 -0.36
C GLY A 101 -1.95 19.61 -1.54
N ASP A 102 -1.63 20.19 -2.67
CA ASP A 102 -1.26 19.45 -3.87
C ASP A 102 0.07 18.74 -3.69
N VAL A 103 0.04 17.43 -3.89
CA VAL A 103 1.20 16.52 -3.76
C VAL A 103 1.41 15.69 -5.02
N SER A 104 0.88 16.16 -6.16
CA SER A 104 0.89 15.42 -7.42
C SER A 104 2.29 15.00 -7.85
N GLU A 105 3.30 15.85 -7.64
CA GLU A 105 4.68 15.53 -8.03
C GLU A 105 5.30 14.38 -7.21
N LEU A 106 4.84 14.17 -5.96
CA LEU A 106 5.39 13.14 -5.08
C LEU A 106 4.85 11.73 -5.36
N ILE A 107 3.81 11.62 -6.19
CA ILE A 107 3.11 10.35 -6.41
C ILE A 107 3.07 9.90 -7.87
N THR A 108 3.64 10.66 -8.79
CA THR A 108 3.61 10.36 -10.23
C THR A 108 4.69 9.39 -10.66
N GLU A 109 5.79 9.36 -9.95
CA GLU A 109 6.96 8.52 -10.27
C GLU A 109 7.41 7.75 -9.02
N ARG A 110 8.11 6.66 -9.26
CA ARG A 110 8.78 5.91 -8.21
C ARG A 110 10.22 6.37 -8.12
N ASP A 111 10.46 7.34 -7.28
CA ASP A 111 11.76 7.95 -7.04
C ASP A 111 12.06 8.07 -5.54
N GLU A 112 12.90 8.98 -5.12
CA GLU A 112 13.20 9.25 -3.72
C GLU A 112 12.27 10.33 -3.11
N GLY A 113 11.39 10.94 -3.92
CA GLY A 113 10.34 11.84 -3.43
C GLY A 113 9.26 11.06 -2.72
N LEU A 114 9.14 11.21 -1.40
CA LEU A 114 8.21 10.45 -0.58
C LEU A 114 7.05 11.31 -0.10
N LEU A 115 5.85 10.76 -0.20
CA LEU A 115 4.69 11.28 0.49
C LEU A 115 4.63 10.69 1.90
N LEU A 116 4.82 11.52 2.92
CA LEU A 116 4.79 11.12 4.33
C LEU A 116 3.46 11.51 4.95
N MET A 117 2.68 10.50 5.34
CA MET A 117 1.37 10.64 5.94
C MET A 117 1.41 10.21 7.40
N ASN A 118 0.74 10.95 8.24
CA ASN A 118 0.51 10.59 9.63
C ASN A 118 -0.89 10.00 9.85
N SER A 119 -1.13 9.49 11.04
CA SER A 119 -2.46 9.03 11.42
C SER A 119 -3.47 10.17 11.34
N GLY A 120 -4.56 9.95 10.64
CA GLY A 120 -5.62 10.93 10.40
C GLY A 120 -5.48 11.68 9.08
N ASP A 121 -4.36 11.57 8.39
CA ASP A 121 -4.19 12.13 7.06
C ASP A 121 -4.90 11.31 6.00
N GLU A 122 -5.38 11.97 4.97
CA GLU A 122 -6.01 11.38 3.80
C GLU A 122 -5.39 11.94 2.52
N LEU A 123 -5.06 11.04 1.60
CA LEU A 123 -4.68 11.39 0.23
C LEU A 123 -5.88 11.16 -0.68
N THR A 124 -6.43 12.23 -1.23
CA THR A 124 -7.49 12.18 -2.22
C THR A 124 -6.92 12.22 -3.63
N LEU A 125 -7.22 11.20 -4.44
CA LEU A 125 -6.79 11.09 -5.83
C LEU A 125 -7.98 11.21 -6.77
N ASN A 126 -7.94 12.17 -7.67
CA ASN A 126 -8.93 12.33 -8.72
C ASN A 126 -8.38 11.87 -10.07
N PHE A 127 -9.15 11.07 -10.79
CA PHE A 127 -8.81 10.59 -12.12
C PHE A 127 -9.82 11.13 -13.14
N ALA A 128 -9.34 11.85 -14.15
CA ALA A 128 -10.20 12.40 -15.18
C ALA A 128 -10.82 11.28 -16.04
N ALA A 129 -12.13 11.14 -16.02
CA ALA A 129 -12.83 10.15 -16.85
C ALA A 129 -12.58 10.35 -18.38
N SER A 130 -12.28 11.57 -18.79
CA SER A 130 -11.92 11.92 -20.18
C SER A 130 -10.60 11.31 -20.63
N SER A 131 -9.70 10.97 -19.70
CA SER A 131 -8.43 10.30 -20.04
C SER A 131 -8.60 8.79 -20.30
N LEU A 132 -9.78 8.24 -20.01
CA LEU A 132 -10.05 6.84 -20.26
C LEU A 132 -10.32 6.56 -21.74
N PRO A 133 -9.68 5.54 -22.33
CA PRO A 133 -9.99 5.14 -23.69
C PRO A 133 -11.45 4.67 -23.80
N SER A 134 -12.04 4.78 -24.99
CA SER A 134 -13.38 4.25 -25.24
C SER A 134 -13.43 2.75 -24.94
N LYS A 135 -14.49 2.32 -24.27
CA LYS A 135 -14.70 0.90 -23.96
C LYS A 135 -15.23 0.17 -25.19
N PRO A 136 -14.55 -0.88 -25.69
CA PRO A 136 -15.07 -1.71 -26.76
C PRO A 136 -16.41 -2.34 -26.41
N LEU A 137 -17.26 -2.53 -27.40
CA LEU A 137 -18.56 -3.17 -27.22
C LEU A 137 -18.38 -4.60 -26.67
N GLY A 138 -19.16 -4.95 -25.66
CA GLY A 138 -19.10 -6.29 -25.02
C GLY A 138 -17.93 -6.49 -24.05
N SER A 139 -17.06 -5.48 -23.87
CA SER A 139 -15.97 -5.58 -22.87
C SER A 139 -16.40 -5.11 -21.48
N VAL A 140 -15.71 -5.61 -20.45
CA VAL A 140 -15.80 -5.14 -19.07
C VAL A 140 -14.58 -4.28 -18.79
N ARG A 141 -14.76 -3.19 -18.02
CA ARG A 141 -13.65 -2.38 -17.53
C ARG A 141 -13.48 -2.65 -16.05
N GLU A 142 -12.24 -2.92 -15.67
CA GLU A 142 -11.83 -3.09 -14.29
C GLU A 142 -10.73 -2.07 -13.99
N PHE A 143 -10.66 -1.63 -12.74
CA PHE A 143 -9.67 -0.67 -12.28
C PHE A 143 -8.79 -1.33 -11.23
N PHE A 144 -7.49 -1.10 -11.37
CA PHE A 144 -6.48 -1.51 -10.42
C PHE A 144 -5.69 -0.28 -10.00
N LEU A 145 -5.63 -0.03 -8.70
CA LEU A 145 -4.74 0.96 -8.14
C LEU A 145 -3.39 0.30 -7.87
N TYR A 146 -2.35 0.80 -8.51
CA TYR A 146 -0.98 0.49 -8.14
C TYR A 146 -0.54 1.48 -7.07
N ALA A 147 -0.22 0.98 -5.89
CA ALA A 147 0.28 1.78 -4.79
C ALA A 147 1.59 1.15 -4.31
N ASP A 148 2.66 1.93 -4.36
CA ASP A 148 3.95 1.60 -3.77
C ASP A 148 4.09 2.41 -2.49
N GLY A 149 4.20 1.76 -1.38
CA GLY A 149 4.20 2.40 -0.07
C GLY A 149 4.88 1.55 0.98
N TRP A 150 5.36 2.21 2.00
CA TRP A 150 6.01 1.63 3.15
C TRP A 150 5.33 2.16 4.41
N ASP A 151 5.05 1.29 5.36
CA ASP A 151 4.54 1.70 6.65
C ASP A 151 5.60 1.49 7.74
N LYS A 152 5.62 2.37 8.69
CA LYS A 152 6.49 2.30 9.85
C LYS A 152 5.64 2.17 11.10
N ASP A 153 5.76 1.01 11.73
CA ASP A 153 5.12 0.77 13.01
C ASP A 153 5.76 1.59 14.12
N SER A 154 4.91 2.15 14.99
CA SER A 154 5.34 2.80 16.23
C SER A 154 5.66 1.78 17.33
N ASP A 155 6.31 0.68 16.98
CA ASP A 155 6.66 -0.36 17.94
C ASP A 155 7.75 0.15 18.89
N PHE A 156 7.42 0.20 20.19
CA PHE A 156 8.35 0.64 21.22
C PHE A 156 9.56 -0.30 21.43
N HIS A 157 9.49 -1.51 20.90
CA HIS A 157 10.62 -2.43 20.90
C HIS A 157 11.68 -2.10 19.83
N VAL A 158 11.33 -1.25 18.87
CA VAL A 158 12.26 -0.78 17.84
C VAL A 158 12.89 0.54 18.28
N ALA A 159 14.20 0.64 18.25
CA ALA A 159 14.95 1.82 18.72
C ALA A 159 14.52 3.15 18.08
N ALA A 160 13.98 3.11 16.86
CA ALA A 160 13.48 4.27 16.13
C ALA A 160 11.95 4.24 15.93
N GLY A 161 11.21 3.43 16.69
CA GLY A 161 9.76 3.25 16.51
C GLY A 161 8.93 4.51 16.76
N ALA A 162 9.43 5.43 17.59
CA ALA A 162 8.75 6.70 17.87
C ALA A 162 9.13 7.84 16.92
N LYS A 163 9.92 7.57 15.87
CA LYS A 163 10.36 8.56 14.89
C LYS A 163 10.03 8.11 13.48
N VAL A 164 9.81 9.07 12.60
CA VAL A 164 9.60 8.81 11.18
C VAL A 164 10.87 8.26 10.52
N GLU A 165 12.04 8.80 10.87
CA GLU A 165 13.32 8.35 10.32
C GLU A 165 13.75 6.97 10.92
N PRO A 166 14.57 6.22 10.20
CA PRO A 166 15.07 6.49 8.85
C PRO A 166 13.99 6.23 7.78
N LEU A 167 13.95 7.11 6.78
CA LEU A 167 13.06 6.95 5.63
C LEU A 167 13.61 5.86 4.69
N PRO A 168 12.75 5.14 3.95
CA PRO A 168 13.19 4.24 2.89
C PRO A 168 13.72 5.01 1.69
N PHE A 169 14.65 4.42 0.95
CA PHE A 169 15.19 4.96 -0.30
C PHE A 169 15.65 3.84 -1.23
N HIS A 170 15.83 4.13 -2.51
CA HIS A 170 16.17 3.11 -3.52
C HIS A 170 17.48 2.37 -3.29
N GLY A 171 18.44 2.99 -2.61
CA GLY A 171 19.67 2.32 -2.20
C GLY A 171 19.51 1.28 -1.09
N MET A 172 18.33 1.19 -0.47
CA MET A 172 18.02 0.13 0.48
C MET A 172 17.66 -1.15 -0.27
N GLY A 173 18.42 -2.21 -0.03
CA GLY A 173 18.13 -3.54 -0.59
C GLY A 173 17.44 -4.44 0.43
N ASP A 174 16.93 -5.58 -0.03
CA ASP A 174 16.29 -6.60 0.81
C ASP A 174 17.30 -7.45 1.62
N GLN A 175 18.56 -7.08 1.62
CA GLN A 175 19.60 -7.80 2.35
C GLN A 175 19.65 -7.37 3.81
N HIS A 176 19.97 -8.31 4.70
CA HIS A 176 20.25 -7.99 6.08
C HIS A 176 21.45 -7.04 6.20
N TYR A 177 21.21 -5.88 6.77
CA TYR A 177 22.25 -4.92 7.05
C TYR A 177 22.91 -5.22 8.40
N THR A 178 24.24 -5.25 8.39
CA THR A 178 25.01 -5.12 9.62
C THR A 178 25.24 -3.63 9.88
N LEU A 179 25.51 -3.26 11.14
CA LEU A 179 25.80 -1.87 11.52
C LEU A 179 26.91 -1.20 10.68
N VAL A 180 27.77 -1.99 10.07
CA VAL A 180 28.92 -1.53 9.25
C VAL A 180 28.59 -1.41 7.76
N LYS A 181 27.51 -2.05 7.29
CA LYS A 181 27.18 -2.16 5.86
C LYS A 181 25.88 -1.47 5.45
N ARG A 182 25.22 -0.79 6.37
CA ARG A 182 24.01 -0.05 6.03
C ARG A 182 24.38 1.13 5.13
N PRO A 183 23.77 1.28 3.94
CA PRO A 183 24.01 2.44 3.12
C PRO A 183 23.56 3.70 3.87
N PRO A 184 24.25 4.82 3.74
CA PRO A 184 23.82 6.08 4.32
C PRO A 184 22.50 6.52 3.66
N PHE A 185 21.62 7.09 4.45
CA PHE A 185 20.44 7.76 3.93
C PHE A 185 20.90 8.94 3.05
N PRO A 186 20.30 9.16 1.87
CA PRO A 186 20.60 10.33 1.05
C PRO A 186 20.37 11.60 1.85
N SER A 187 21.28 12.56 1.76
CA SER A 187 21.22 13.85 2.46
C SER A 187 21.30 15.01 1.49
N ASP A 188 20.70 14.87 0.34
CA ASP A 188 20.57 15.95 -0.63
C ASP A 188 19.36 16.85 -0.34
N GLU A 189 19.19 17.91 -1.13
CA GLU A 189 18.13 18.90 -0.92
C GLU A 189 16.72 18.38 -1.22
N LEU A 190 16.59 17.15 -1.70
CA LEU A 190 15.30 16.51 -2.02
C LEU A 190 14.70 15.73 -0.85
N HIS A 191 15.45 15.59 0.25
CA HIS A 191 15.04 14.83 1.44
C HIS A 191 14.94 15.71 2.67
#